data_5af091534200f9da7030653f36bccf85
#
_entry.id   5af091534200f9da7030653f36bccf85
#
_cell.length_a   1.000
_cell.length_b   1.000
_cell.length_c   1.000
_cell.angle_alpha   90.00
_cell.angle_beta   90.00
_cell.angle_gamma   90.00
#
_symmetry.space_group_name_H-M   'P 1'
#
loop_
_entity.id
_entity.type
_entity.pdbx_description
1 polymer ?
#
loop_
_entity_poly.entity_id
_entity_poly.type
_entity_poly.pdbx_seq_one_letter_code
_entity_poly.pdbx_strand_id
1 'polypeptide(L)'
;MTFTTNSEEETVALGRYLAGAVLPPAGLVLLTGNLGAGKTTLAKGIAEGRGAAAPDDVSSPTFTLIHEYGDPPRVYHIDLYRLDEARQVEALGIDELLDRPGALVLIEWGERFPALWPADRVEIRIERQPDSDQRTFVIRFSSILSDCQARL
;
A
#
# COMPACT_ATOMS: atom_id res chain seq x y z
N MET A 1 9.94 8.24 8.21
CA MET A 1 10.81 8.18 7.00
C MET A 1 10.19 8.99 5.88
N THR A 2 11.01 9.73 5.17
CA THR A 2 10.57 10.53 4.03
C THR A 2 11.49 10.28 2.84
N PHE A 3 10.91 10.07 1.68
CA PHE A 3 11.63 9.84 0.43
C PHE A 3 11.07 10.78 -0.64
N THR A 4 11.90 11.13 -1.61
CA THR A 4 11.51 11.96 -2.74
C THR A 4 11.94 11.27 -4.03
N THR A 5 11.05 11.23 -5.02
CA THR A 5 11.36 10.72 -6.36
C THR A 5 11.03 11.78 -7.40
N ASN A 6 11.69 11.72 -8.55
CA ASN A 6 11.52 12.69 -9.64
C ASN A 6 11.06 12.07 -10.95
N SER A 7 10.77 10.76 -10.95
CA SER A 7 10.28 10.06 -12.13
C SER A 7 9.50 8.81 -11.72
N GLU A 8 8.77 8.24 -12.67
CA GLU A 8 8.07 6.96 -12.44
C GLU A 8 9.07 5.84 -12.17
N GLU A 9 10.18 5.80 -12.90
CA GLU A 9 11.23 4.79 -12.70
C GLU A 9 11.82 4.89 -11.29
N GLU A 10 12.05 6.09 -10.78
CA GLU A 10 12.53 6.28 -9.41
C GLU A 10 11.49 5.84 -8.39
N THR A 11 10.21 6.06 -8.66
CA THR A 11 9.12 5.61 -7.77
C THR A 11 9.02 4.08 -7.73
N VAL A 12 9.16 3.42 -8.88
CA VAL A 12 9.19 1.95 -8.93
C VAL A 12 10.40 1.43 -8.15
N ALA A 13 11.57 2.06 -8.32
CA ALA A 13 12.78 1.69 -7.58
C ALA A 13 12.61 1.87 -6.07
N LEU A 14 11.92 2.94 -5.64
CA LEU A 14 11.59 3.14 -4.24
C LEU A 14 10.71 2.01 -3.72
N GLY A 15 9.70 1.60 -4.48
CA GLY A 15 8.82 0.48 -4.11
C GLY A 15 9.61 -0.80 -3.90
N ARG A 16 10.54 -1.13 -4.80
CA ARG A 16 11.41 -2.30 -4.65
C ARG A 16 12.24 -2.23 -3.36
N TYR A 17 12.82 -1.07 -3.09
CA TYR A 17 13.60 -0.85 -1.88
C TYR A 17 12.76 -1.02 -0.63
N LEU A 18 11.58 -0.40 -0.58
CA LEU A 18 10.67 -0.51 0.56
C LEU A 18 10.26 -1.96 0.81
N ALA A 19 9.96 -2.70 -0.23
CA ALA A 19 9.56 -4.10 -0.14
C ALA A 19 10.64 -4.99 0.48
N GLY A 20 11.91 -4.72 0.15
CA GLY A 20 13.02 -5.54 0.61
C GLY A 20 13.62 -5.11 1.94
N ALA A 21 13.56 -3.82 2.27
CA ALA A 21 14.32 -3.25 3.39
C ALA A 21 13.50 -2.59 4.49
N VAL A 22 12.25 -2.20 4.21
CA VAL A 22 11.46 -1.35 5.12
C VAL A 22 10.14 -2.00 5.53
N LEU A 23 9.38 -2.52 4.57
CA LEU A 23 8.05 -3.07 4.84
C LEU A 23 8.13 -4.44 5.53
N PRO A 24 7.15 -4.76 6.39
CA PRO A 24 7.13 -6.05 7.07
C PRO A 24 6.91 -7.20 6.09
N PRO A 25 7.23 -8.45 6.48
CA PRO A 25 7.02 -9.61 5.60
C PRO A 25 5.55 -9.87 5.28
N ALA A 26 4.65 -9.44 6.15
CA ALA A 26 3.20 -9.54 5.98
C ALA A 26 2.53 -8.39 6.70
N GLY A 27 1.30 -8.06 6.32
CA GLY A 27 0.50 -7.05 7.00
C GLY A 27 -0.13 -6.05 6.05
N LEU A 28 -0.66 -4.98 6.65
CA LEU A 28 -1.42 -3.95 5.94
C LEU A 28 -0.56 -2.73 5.65
N VAL A 29 -0.62 -2.26 4.40
CA VAL A 29 -0.03 -0.99 3.98
C VAL A 29 -1.14 -0.14 3.36
N LEU A 30 -1.43 1.00 3.96
CA LEU A 30 -2.36 1.98 3.41
C LEU A 30 -1.60 2.98 2.54
N LEU A 31 -2.01 3.10 1.29
CA LEU A 31 -1.44 4.05 0.33
C LEU A 31 -2.42 5.22 0.22
N THR A 32 -2.03 6.39 0.70
CA THR A 32 -2.88 7.59 0.68
C THR A 32 -2.31 8.65 -0.25
N GLY A 33 -3.18 9.45 -0.84
CA GLY A 33 -2.79 10.50 -1.77
C GLY A 33 -3.88 10.75 -2.80
N ASN A 34 -3.82 11.88 -3.47
CA ASN A 34 -4.79 12.25 -4.49
C ASN A 34 -4.66 11.36 -5.73
N LEU A 35 -5.69 11.38 -6.59
CA LEU A 35 -5.63 10.71 -7.88
C LEU A 35 -4.39 11.18 -8.66
N GLY A 36 -3.65 10.24 -9.24
CA GLY A 36 -2.44 10.54 -9.98
C GLY A 36 -1.22 10.85 -9.12
N ALA A 37 -1.30 10.68 -7.80
CA ALA A 37 -0.15 10.95 -6.91
C ALA A 37 0.98 9.93 -7.05
N GLY A 38 0.70 8.72 -7.57
CA GLY A 38 1.72 7.69 -7.75
C GLY A 38 1.51 6.44 -6.90
N LYS A 39 0.30 6.23 -6.36
CA LYS A 39 -0.02 5.06 -5.54
C LYS A 39 0.17 3.75 -6.31
N THR A 40 -0.38 3.67 -7.52
CA THR A 40 -0.24 2.47 -8.37
C THR A 40 1.21 2.26 -8.79
N THR A 41 1.94 3.33 -9.11
CA THR A 41 3.36 3.25 -9.49
C THR A 41 4.20 2.68 -8.36
N LEU A 42 3.95 3.13 -7.13
CA LEU A 42 4.64 2.58 -5.96
C LEU A 42 4.28 1.11 -5.75
N ALA A 43 3.01 0.76 -5.92
CA ALA A 43 2.54 -0.63 -5.80
C ALA A 43 3.25 -1.56 -6.80
N LYS A 44 3.52 -1.08 -8.02
CA LYS A 44 4.31 -1.83 -9.01
C LYS A 44 5.67 -2.23 -8.47
N GLY A 45 6.38 -1.25 -7.90
CA GLY A 45 7.70 -1.50 -7.32
C GLY A 45 7.65 -2.46 -6.14
N ILE A 46 6.64 -2.32 -5.28
CA ILE A 46 6.47 -3.20 -4.13
C ILE A 46 6.21 -4.65 -4.59
N ALA A 47 5.32 -4.85 -5.54
CA ALA A 47 5.01 -6.18 -6.07
C ALA A 47 6.24 -6.83 -6.71
N GLU A 48 7.00 -6.06 -7.48
CA GLU A 48 8.25 -6.52 -8.07
C GLU A 48 9.28 -6.89 -7.00
N GLY A 49 9.45 -6.03 -5.99
CA GLY A 49 10.40 -6.27 -4.91
C GLY A 49 10.08 -7.50 -4.06
N ARG A 50 8.83 -7.92 -4.02
CA ARG A 50 8.40 -9.16 -3.38
C ARG A 50 8.47 -10.38 -4.32
N GLY A 51 8.90 -10.18 -5.56
CA GLY A 51 8.93 -11.24 -6.56
C GLY A 51 7.54 -11.74 -6.95
N ALA A 52 6.51 -10.92 -6.74
CA ALA A 52 5.13 -11.31 -6.98
C ALA A 52 4.68 -11.06 -8.42
N ALA A 53 5.16 -9.98 -9.03
CA ALA A 53 4.81 -9.61 -10.41
C ALA A 53 5.89 -8.71 -11.01
N ALA A 54 5.94 -8.65 -12.35
CA ALA A 54 6.73 -7.62 -13.03
C ALA A 54 5.97 -6.29 -12.96
N PRO A 55 6.66 -5.12 -12.97
CA PRO A 55 5.99 -3.83 -12.83
C PRO A 55 4.89 -3.59 -13.87
N ASP A 56 5.09 -4.05 -15.10
CA ASP A 56 4.13 -3.87 -16.18
C ASP A 56 2.84 -4.69 -16.00
N ASP A 57 2.87 -5.70 -15.12
CA ASP A 57 1.71 -6.54 -14.82
C ASP A 57 0.80 -5.92 -13.75
N VAL A 58 1.25 -4.84 -13.10
CA VAL A 58 0.49 -4.17 -12.03
C VAL A 58 -0.27 -2.98 -12.61
N SER A 59 -1.58 -2.98 -12.41
CA SER A 59 -2.47 -1.89 -12.79
C SER A 59 -3.35 -1.50 -11.61
N SER A 60 -4.02 -0.33 -11.70
CA SER A 60 -4.96 0.06 -10.66
C SER A 60 -6.15 -0.91 -10.63
N PRO A 61 -6.52 -1.44 -9.45
CA PRO A 61 -7.65 -2.37 -9.32
C PRO A 61 -9.01 -1.67 -9.24
N THR A 62 -9.15 -0.43 -9.68
CA THR A 62 -10.37 0.38 -9.51
C THR A 62 -11.64 -0.33 -9.99
N PHE A 63 -11.55 -1.13 -11.05
CA PHE A 63 -12.71 -1.83 -11.60
C PHE A 63 -12.96 -3.21 -10.98
N THR A 64 -11.90 -3.90 -10.54
CA THR A 64 -11.97 -5.25 -10.00
C THR A 64 -11.85 -5.30 -8.47
N LEU A 65 -11.55 -4.18 -7.83
CA LEU A 65 -11.37 -3.97 -6.40
C LEU A 65 -10.15 -4.68 -5.80
N ILE A 66 -9.91 -5.95 -6.11
CA ILE A 66 -8.78 -6.72 -5.56
C ILE A 66 -8.00 -7.39 -6.67
N HIS A 67 -6.69 -7.12 -6.72
CA HIS A 67 -5.76 -7.87 -7.57
C HIS A 67 -4.84 -8.70 -6.69
N GLU A 68 -4.62 -9.96 -7.07
CA GLU A 68 -3.72 -10.88 -6.38
C GLU A 68 -2.48 -11.10 -7.24
N TYR A 69 -1.29 -11.02 -6.64
CA TYR A 69 -0.02 -11.23 -7.34
C TYR A 69 0.80 -12.29 -6.63
N GLY A 70 1.31 -13.23 -7.42
CA GLY A 70 2.12 -14.35 -6.95
C GLY A 70 1.32 -15.65 -6.82
N ASP A 71 2.02 -16.79 -6.75
CA ASP A 71 1.42 -18.11 -6.59
C ASP A 71 2.31 -18.91 -5.61
N PRO A 72 1.89 -19.07 -4.33
CA PRO A 72 0.70 -18.46 -3.71
C PRO A 72 0.79 -16.92 -3.67
N PRO A 73 -0.35 -16.23 -3.53
CA PRO A 73 -0.36 -14.76 -3.52
C PRO A 73 0.51 -14.18 -2.40
N ARG A 74 1.38 -13.23 -2.76
CA ARG A 74 2.28 -12.54 -1.83
C ARG A 74 1.90 -11.08 -1.65
N VAL A 75 1.20 -10.50 -2.62
CA VAL A 75 0.74 -9.12 -2.59
C VAL A 75 -0.71 -9.08 -3.04
N TYR A 76 -1.55 -8.44 -2.24
CA TYR A 76 -2.92 -8.10 -2.60
C TYR A 76 -2.99 -6.58 -2.77
N HIS A 77 -3.48 -6.12 -3.91
CA HIS A 77 -3.62 -4.69 -4.21
C HIS A 77 -5.11 -4.37 -4.32
N ILE A 78 -5.61 -3.52 -3.44
CA ILE A 78 -7.03 -3.24 -3.26
C ILE A 78 -7.27 -1.75 -3.45
N ASP A 79 -8.30 -1.39 -4.24
CA ASP A 79 -8.73 0.00 -4.41
C ASP A 79 -10.18 0.15 -3.96
N LEU A 80 -10.39 1.00 -2.96
CA LEU A 80 -11.70 1.23 -2.36
C LEU A 80 -12.40 2.48 -2.92
N TYR A 81 -11.87 3.08 -3.99
CA TYR A 81 -12.37 4.35 -4.52
C TYR A 81 -13.88 4.35 -4.80
N ARG A 82 -14.41 3.23 -5.30
CA ARG A 82 -15.81 3.11 -5.69
C ARG A 82 -16.75 2.69 -4.57
N LEU A 83 -16.22 2.36 -3.40
CA LEU A 83 -17.03 1.93 -2.27
C LEU A 83 -17.37 3.13 -1.39
N ASP A 84 -18.65 3.26 -1.04
CA ASP A 84 -19.15 4.38 -0.24
C ASP A 84 -19.46 3.99 1.20
N GLU A 85 -19.67 2.69 1.49
CA GLU A 85 -20.11 2.23 2.80
C GLU A 85 -19.16 1.20 3.39
N ALA A 86 -18.94 1.27 4.71
CA ALA A 86 -18.08 0.34 5.43
C ALA A 86 -18.49 -1.13 5.23
N ARG A 87 -19.79 -1.43 5.18
CA ARG A 87 -20.28 -2.80 4.97
C ARG A 87 -19.81 -3.41 3.64
N GLN A 88 -19.65 -2.56 2.61
CA GLN A 88 -19.15 -3.01 1.31
C GLN A 88 -17.69 -3.40 1.40
N VAL A 89 -16.92 -2.68 2.20
CA VAL A 89 -15.50 -2.98 2.45
C VAL A 89 -15.37 -4.27 3.26
N GLU A 90 -16.18 -4.41 4.31
CA GLU A 90 -16.19 -5.62 5.14
C GLU A 90 -16.53 -6.87 4.33
N ALA A 91 -17.42 -6.75 3.34
CA ALA A 91 -17.80 -7.85 2.47
C ALA A 91 -16.67 -8.36 1.57
N LEU A 92 -15.59 -7.59 1.39
CA LEU A 92 -14.43 -8.01 0.60
C LEU A 92 -13.58 -9.08 1.29
N GLY A 93 -13.72 -9.25 2.61
CA GLY A 93 -12.95 -10.25 3.35
C GLY A 93 -11.49 -9.89 3.55
N ILE A 94 -11.18 -8.60 3.69
CA ILE A 94 -9.80 -8.12 3.88
C ILE A 94 -9.17 -8.72 5.14
N ASP A 95 -9.93 -8.90 6.21
CA ASP A 95 -9.44 -9.51 7.44
C ASP A 95 -8.88 -10.91 7.20
N GLU A 96 -9.52 -11.70 6.34
CA GLU A 96 -9.03 -13.04 5.97
C GLU A 96 -7.72 -12.95 5.20
N LEU A 97 -7.56 -11.94 4.34
CA LEU A 97 -6.33 -11.72 3.60
C LEU A 97 -5.17 -11.35 4.54
N LEU A 98 -5.45 -10.55 5.56
CA LEU A 98 -4.45 -10.14 6.55
C LEU A 98 -3.96 -11.30 7.40
N ASP A 99 -4.76 -12.36 7.56
CA ASP A 99 -4.38 -13.55 8.32
C ASP A 99 -3.51 -14.53 7.52
N ARG A 100 -3.35 -14.32 6.22
CA ARG A 100 -2.54 -15.20 5.37
C ARG A 100 -1.05 -14.96 5.60
N PRO A 101 -0.26 -16.02 5.85
CA PRO A 101 1.19 -15.86 6.07
C PRO A 101 1.90 -15.35 4.82
N GLY A 102 2.83 -14.41 5.01
CA GLY A 102 3.64 -13.88 3.91
C GLY A 102 2.92 -13.01 2.91
N ALA A 103 1.69 -12.58 3.21
CA ALA A 103 0.90 -11.72 2.33
C ALA A 103 0.97 -10.25 2.79
N LEU A 104 1.31 -9.39 1.86
CA LEU A 104 1.27 -7.94 2.05
C LEU A 104 0.02 -7.40 1.36
N VAL A 105 -0.80 -6.66 2.11
CA VAL A 105 -2.06 -6.10 1.60
C VAL A 105 -1.89 -4.59 1.42
N LEU A 106 -1.93 -4.15 0.17
CA LEU A 106 -1.81 -2.73 -0.19
C LEU A 106 -3.22 -2.19 -0.47
N ILE A 107 -3.62 -1.15 0.24
CA ILE A 107 -4.96 -0.56 0.07
C ILE A 107 -4.85 0.91 -0.34
N GLU A 108 -5.46 1.24 -1.47
CA GLU A 108 -5.69 2.61 -1.92
C GLU A 108 -7.08 3.08 -1.47
N TRP A 109 -7.16 4.34 -1.05
CA TRP A 109 -8.40 4.96 -0.57
C TRP A 109 -8.94 4.39 0.75
N GLY A 110 -8.09 3.72 1.54
CA GLY A 110 -8.46 3.23 2.86
C GLY A 110 -8.75 4.33 3.87
N GLU A 111 -8.21 5.54 3.67
CA GLU A 111 -8.43 6.70 4.53
C GLU A 111 -9.91 7.11 4.64
N ARG A 112 -10.74 6.66 3.72
CA ARG A 112 -12.19 6.91 3.76
C ARG A 112 -12.90 6.07 4.83
N PHE A 113 -12.25 5.01 5.31
CA PHE A 113 -12.83 4.07 6.27
C PHE A 113 -11.87 3.83 7.45
N PRO A 114 -11.47 4.89 8.17
CA PRO A 114 -10.36 4.80 9.14
C PRO A 114 -10.62 3.83 10.29
N ALA A 115 -11.88 3.61 10.65
CA ALA A 115 -12.24 2.73 11.75
C ALA A 115 -12.09 1.23 11.44
N LEU A 116 -11.91 0.86 10.17
CA LEU A 116 -11.86 -0.54 9.76
C LEU A 116 -10.47 -1.18 9.88
N TRP A 117 -9.42 -0.38 10.03
CA TRP A 117 -8.07 -0.89 9.92
C TRP A 117 -7.47 -1.22 11.28
N PRO A 118 -6.68 -2.32 11.37
CA PRO A 118 -6.00 -2.65 12.61
C PRO A 118 -4.98 -1.57 12.98
N ALA A 119 -4.65 -1.49 14.27
CA ALA A 119 -3.65 -0.54 14.75
C ALA A 119 -2.25 -0.86 14.21
N ASP A 120 -1.95 -2.15 14.00
CA ASP A 120 -0.68 -2.59 13.44
C ASP A 120 -0.73 -2.49 11.92
N ARG A 121 -0.19 -1.38 11.40
CA ARG A 121 -0.20 -1.09 9.96
C ARG A 121 0.90 -0.15 9.57
N VAL A 122 1.20 -0.11 8.28
CA VAL A 122 2.06 0.90 7.68
C VAL A 122 1.20 1.87 6.88
N GLU A 123 1.47 3.16 6.98
CA GLU A 123 0.80 4.17 6.17
C GLU A 123 1.86 4.88 5.32
N ILE A 124 1.62 4.95 4.01
CA ILE A 124 2.46 5.67 3.06
C ILE A 124 1.63 6.77 2.44
N ARG A 125 1.96 8.00 2.80
CA ARG A 125 1.31 9.18 2.22
C ARG A 125 2.14 9.69 1.06
N ILE A 126 1.49 9.88 -0.08
CA ILE A 126 2.14 10.29 -1.32
C ILE A 126 1.63 11.67 -1.72
N GLU A 127 2.56 12.61 -1.88
CA GLU A 127 2.26 13.96 -2.32
C GLU A 127 2.99 14.24 -3.63
N ARG A 128 2.25 14.72 -4.62
CA ARG A 128 2.82 15.17 -5.89
C ARG A 128 2.79 16.69 -5.91
N GLN A 129 3.93 17.28 -6.27
CA GLN A 129 4.02 18.72 -6.45
C GLN A 129 3.23 19.13 -7.72
N PRO A 130 2.48 20.26 -7.70
CA PRO A 130 1.78 20.73 -8.89
C PRO A 130 2.77 20.96 -10.05
N ASP A 131 2.39 20.53 -11.25
CA ASP A 131 3.16 20.72 -12.49
C ASP A 131 4.59 20.16 -12.44
N SER A 132 4.81 19.13 -11.62
CA SER A 132 6.10 18.49 -11.45
C SER A 132 5.97 16.98 -11.41
N ASP A 133 7.04 16.27 -11.80
CA ASP A 133 7.14 14.83 -11.62
C ASP A 133 7.66 14.46 -10.23
N GLN A 134 8.00 15.45 -9.41
CA GLN A 134 8.48 15.23 -8.06
C GLN A 134 7.36 14.73 -7.15
N ARG A 135 7.63 13.66 -6.42
CA ARG A 135 6.72 13.07 -5.44
C ARG A 135 7.43 12.88 -4.12
N THR A 136 6.72 13.13 -3.03
CA THR A 136 7.22 12.93 -1.68
C THR A 136 6.41 11.81 -1.01
N PHE A 137 7.13 10.89 -0.38
CA PHE A 137 6.55 9.72 0.30
C PHE A 137 6.88 9.80 1.78
N VAL A 138 5.85 9.87 2.61
CA VAL A 138 6.00 9.87 4.07
C VAL A 138 5.50 8.53 4.60
N ILE A 139 6.39 7.78 5.24
CA ILE A 139 6.10 6.43 5.72
C ILE A 139 6.01 6.45 7.24
N ARG A 140 4.88 5.97 7.73
CA ARG A 140 4.59 5.88 9.17
C ARG A 140 4.28 4.45 9.54
N PHE A 141 4.87 4.02 10.65
CA PHE A 141 4.58 2.72 11.24
C PHE A 141 3.73 2.95 12.48
N SER A 142 2.56 2.29 12.53
CA SER A 142 1.68 2.28 13.67
C SER A 142 1.54 0.83 14.14
N SER A 143 1.98 0.55 15.36
CA SER A 143 1.81 -0.78 15.93
C SER A 143 1.60 -0.67 17.43
N ILE A 144 0.98 -1.67 18.01
CA ILE A 144 0.76 -1.73 19.47
C ILE A 144 2.10 -1.73 20.20
N LEU A 145 3.11 -2.41 19.64
CA LEU A 145 4.46 -2.47 20.23
C LEU A 145 5.17 -1.12 20.19
N SER A 146 5.06 -0.39 19.07
CA SER A 146 5.63 0.95 18.95
C SER A 146 4.97 1.93 19.92
N ASP A 147 3.66 1.86 20.07
CA ASP A 147 2.92 2.69 21.02
C ASP A 147 3.31 2.41 22.45
N CYS A 148 3.54 1.15 22.80
CA CYS A 148 4.03 0.76 24.13
C CYS A 148 5.44 1.30 24.39
N GLN A 149 6.33 1.27 23.40
CA GLN A 149 7.68 1.80 23.53
C GLN A 149 7.69 3.32 23.65
N ALA A 150 6.82 3.99 22.94
CA ALA A 150 6.71 5.46 22.98
C ALA A 150 6.20 5.97 24.32
N ARG A 151 5.53 5.13 25.11
CA ARG A 151 5.01 5.48 26.43
C ARG A 151 6.00 5.22 27.58
N LEU A 152 7.07 4.54 27.28
CA LEU A 152 8.14 4.27 28.23
C LEU A 152 9.17 5.41 28.22
#